data_2ed5001bc95b11c434ebc2b55fa69e67
#
_entry.id   2ed5001bc95b11c434ebc2b55fa69e67
#
_cell.length_a   1.000
_cell.length_b   1.000
_cell.length_c   1.000
_cell.angle_alpha   90.00
_cell.angle_beta   90.00
_cell.angle_gamma   90.00
#
_symmetry.space_group_name_H-M   'P 1'
#
loop_
_entity.id
_entity.type
_entity.pdbx_description
1 polymer ?
#
loop_
_entity_poly.entity_id
_entity_poly.type
_entity_poly.pdbx_seq_one_letter_code
_entity_poly.pdbx_strand_id
1 'polypeptide(L)'
;VFRVPEVENETDRQVEIIVGTTWLVDCNRAWFGGDLERRVAEGWGYPYFLLPAVGGPASTRMVCPPGEQKVEAFVQVGGGGYLQPYNSRLPIVTYVPEGFSVRYRIWAPGEDIGHAKVRWTRTEAASAWNQCRCDTDD
;
A
#
# COMPACT_ATOMS: atom_id res chain seq x y z
N VAL A 1 -17.27 4.22 2.63
CA VAL A 1 -17.58 3.06 1.78
C VAL A 1 -17.40 3.46 0.33
N PHE A 2 -16.74 2.62 -0.45
CA PHE A 2 -16.60 2.83 -1.89
C PHE A 2 -16.58 1.49 -2.63
N ARG A 3 -16.83 1.55 -3.93
CA ARG A 3 -16.73 0.42 -4.85
C ARG A 3 -15.78 0.76 -5.99
N VAL A 4 -15.06 -0.23 -6.46
CA VAL A 4 -14.25 -0.10 -7.67
C VAL A 4 -15.08 -0.54 -8.89
N PRO A 5 -14.81 0.02 -10.08
CA PRO A 5 -15.56 -0.34 -11.28
C PRO A 5 -15.30 -1.79 -11.70
N GLU A 6 -16.27 -2.43 -12.31
CA GLU A 6 -16.12 -3.76 -12.91
C GLU A 6 -15.20 -3.67 -14.14
N VAL A 7 -14.20 -4.54 -14.19
CA VAL A 7 -13.29 -4.66 -15.32
C VAL A 7 -13.10 -6.12 -15.70
N GLU A 8 -12.62 -6.38 -16.91
CA GLU A 8 -12.47 -7.76 -17.41
C GLU A 8 -11.40 -8.56 -16.67
N ASN A 9 -10.28 -7.92 -16.30
CA ASN A 9 -9.13 -8.57 -15.69
C ASN A 9 -8.94 -8.13 -14.23
N GLU A 10 -9.87 -8.50 -13.35
CA GLU A 10 -9.79 -8.11 -11.94
C GLU A 10 -8.70 -8.85 -11.17
N THR A 11 -8.34 -10.06 -11.59
CA THR A 11 -7.39 -10.92 -10.87
C THR A 11 -5.95 -10.42 -10.88
N ASP A 12 -5.57 -9.61 -11.86
CA ASP A 12 -4.22 -9.04 -11.97
C ASP A 12 -4.14 -7.58 -11.52
N ARG A 13 -5.19 -7.08 -10.91
CA ARG A 13 -5.27 -5.72 -10.37
C ARG A 13 -5.31 -5.70 -8.86
N GLN A 14 -4.92 -4.57 -8.30
CA GLN A 14 -4.99 -4.32 -6.86
C GLN A 14 -5.57 -2.93 -6.59
N VAL A 15 -6.13 -2.77 -5.41
CA VAL A 15 -6.62 -1.49 -4.92
C VAL A 15 -5.75 -1.06 -3.74
N GLU A 16 -5.23 0.15 -3.82
CA GLU A 16 -4.51 0.78 -2.71
C GLU A 16 -5.45 1.72 -1.97
N ILE A 17 -5.65 1.46 -0.69
CA ILE A 17 -6.43 2.32 0.20
C ILE A 17 -5.48 3.33 0.84
N ILE A 18 -5.75 4.60 0.68
CA ILE A 18 -4.94 5.69 1.18
C ILE A 18 -5.77 6.51 2.16
N VAL A 19 -5.30 6.61 3.39
CA VAL A 19 -5.95 7.41 4.43
C VAL A 19 -5.09 8.63 4.71
N GLY A 20 -5.70 9.77 4.85
CA GLY A 20 -5.00 10.98 5.17
C GLY A 20 -5.95 12.16 5.38
N THR A 21 -5.38 13.32 5.53
CA THR A 21 -6.14 14.56 5.68
C THR A 21 -5.39 15.73 5.05
N THR A 22 -6.11 16.79 4.74
CA THR A 22 -5.50 18.04 4.31
C THR A 22 -4.84 18.71 5.50
N TRP A 23 -3.58 19.07 5.34
CA TRP A 23 -2.77 19.69 6.38
C TRP A 23 -1.91 20.80 5.79
N LEU A 24 -1.62 21.80 6.61
CA LEU A 24 -0.76 22.91 6.21
C LEU A 24 0.72 22.47 6.31
N VAL A 25 1.41 22.43 5.18
CA VAL A 25 2.79 21.92 5.09
C VAL A 25 3.73 22.96 4.47
N ASP A 26 5.01 22.84 4.82
CA ASP A 26 6.10 23.61 4.23
C ASP A 26 6.93 22.77 3.26
N CYS A 27 8.21 23.06 3.08
CA CYS A 27 9.12 22.27 2.26
C CYS A 27 9.44 20.88 2.83
N ASN A 28 9.11 20.64 4.09
CA ASN A 28 9.38 19.36 4.74
C ASN A 28 8.31 18.33 4.39
N ARG A 29 8.74 17.08 4.28
CA ARG A 29 7.84 15.96 4.16
C ARG A 29 7.13 15.72 5.49
N ALA A 30 5.81 15.64 5.45
CA ALA A 30 4.98 15.39 6.62
C ALA A 30 4.17 14.09 6.46
N TRP A 31 3.90 13.43 7.57
CA TRP A 31 3.08 12.23 7.61
C TRP A 31 2.43 12.06 8.99
N PHE A 32 1.36 11.28 9.02
CA PHE A 32 0.76 10.82 10.27
C PHE A 32 1.14 9.38 10.53
N GLY A 33 1.32 9.00 11.78
CA GLY A 33 1.54 7.62 12.19
C GLY A 33 0.22 6.87 12.35
N GLY A 34 0.24 5.59 12.00
CA GLY A 34 -0.91 4.70 12.15
C GLY A 34 -0.87 3.58 11.13
N ASP A 35 -1.54 2.49 11.45
CA ASP A 35 -1.63 1.31 10.60
C ASP A 35 -3.08 0.97 10.34
N LEU A 36 -3.43 0.81 9.07
CA LEU A 36 -4.73 0.32 8.65
C LEU A 36 -4.79 -1.19 8.86
N GLU A 37 -5.77 -1.65 9.62
CA GLU A 37 -5.96 -3.06 9.94
C GLU A 37 -7.10 -3.64 9.12
N ARG A 38 -6.86 -4.83 8.54
CA ARG A 38 -7.92 -5.62 7.92
C ARG A 38 -8.58 -6.49 8.97
N ARG A 39 -9.89 -6.37 9.10
CA ARG A 39 -10.71 -7.18 9.99
C ARG A 39 -11.84 -7.85 9.24
N VAL A 40 -12.43 -8.85 9.84
CA VAL A 40 -13.57 -9.57 9.27
C VAL A 40 -14.77 -9.39 10.19
N ALA A 41 -15.90 -8.98 9.63
CA ALA A 41 -17.14 -8.83 10.38
C ALA A 41 -17.64 -10.20 10.87
N GLU A 42 -17.90 -10.30 12.17
CA GLU A 42 -18.41 -11.53 12.78
C GLU A 42 -19.77 -11.91 12.20
N GLY A 43 -19.93 -13.19 11.89
CA GLY A 43 -21.17 -13.76 11.35
C GLY A 43 -21.37 -13.55 9.85
N TRP A 44 -20.81 -12.53 9.24
CA TRP A 44 -21.01 -12.21 7.83
C TRP A 44 -19.81 -12.53 6.95
N GLY A 45 -18.60 -12.58 7.55
CA GLY A 45 -17.37 -12.89 6.83
C GLY A 45 -16.88 -11.80 5.88
N TYR A 46 -17.48 -10.62 5.88
CA TYR A 46 -17.03 -9.50 5.05
C TYR A 46 -15.82 -8.81 5.63
N PRO A 47 -14.77 -8.58 4.84
CA PRO A 47 -13.64 -7.80 5.29
C PRO A 47 -13.99 -6.32 5.38
N TYR A 48 -13.45 -5.68 6.40
CA TYR A 48 -13.46 -4.22 6.53
C TYR A 48 -12.11 -3.75 7.03
N PHE A 49 -11.86 -2.45 6.86
CA PHE A 49 -10.59 -1.85 7.25
C PHE A 49 -10.83 -0.85 8.37
N LEU A 50 -9.94 -0.84 9.33
CA LEU A 50 -10.03 0.03 10.49
C LEU A 50 -8.68 0.68 10.76
N LEU A 51 -8.70 1.99 10.90
CA LEU A 51 -7.57 2.77 11.42
C LEU A 51 -7.90 3.15 12.87
N PRO A 52 -7.38 2.40 13.86
CA PRO A 52 -7.82 2.55 15.25
C PRO A 52 -7.33 3.85 15.89
N ALA A 53 -6.14 4.31 15.50
CA ALA A 53 -5.56 5.52 16.06
C ALA A 53 -4.59 6.16 15.08
N VAL A 54 -4.46 7.48 15.18
CA VAL A 54 -3.53 8.28 14.40
C VAL A 54 -2.68 9.12 15.34
N GLY A 55 -1.38 9.07 15.13
CA GLY A 55 -0.41 9.90 15.84
C GLY A 55 0.25 10.92 14.92
N GLY A 56 0.77 11.98 15.49
CA GLY A 56 1.45 13.02 14.75
C GLY A 56 0.63 14.28 14.53
N PRO A 57 0.97 15.12 13.55
CA PRO A 57 1.86 14.86 12.43
C PRO A 57 3.34 14.83 12.81
N ALA A 58 4.12 14.07 12.06
CA ALA A 58 5.57 14.09 12.06
C ALA A 58 6.08 14.70 10.76
N SER A 59 7.28 15.26 10.79
CA SER A 59 7.87 15.84 9.59
C SER A 59 9.40 15.79 9.64
N THR A 60 10.00 15.88 8.47
CA THR A 60 11.44 16.21 8.37
C THR A 60 11.70 17.63 8.87
N ARG A 61 12.93 17.92 9.23
CA ARG A 61 13.32 19.22 9.81
C ARG A 61 14.41 19.87 8.99
N MET A 62 14.06 20.27 7.79
CA MET A 62 14.96 21.08 6.96
C MET A 62 14.60 22.56 7.07
N VAL A 63 15.61 23.41 6.92
CA VAL A 63 15.36 24.85 6.81
C VAL A 63 14.76 25.12 5.44
N CYS A 64 13.57 25.70 5.43
CA CYS A 64 12.91 26.07 4.18
C CYS A 64 13.46 27.38 3.61
N PRO A 65 13.41 27.57 2.27
CA PRO A 65 13.81 28.83 1.67
C PRO A 65 13.09 30.03 2.26
N PRO A 66 13.76 31.19 2.44
CA PRO A 66 13.12 32.38 2.95
C PRO A 66 11.95 32.83 2.05
N GLY A 67 10.82 33.17 2.69
CA GLY A 67 9.63 33.63 1.98
C GLY A 67 8.72 32.53 1.43
N GLU A 68 9.07 31.28 1.61
CA GLU A 68 8.19 30.17 1.27
C GLU A 68 6.98 30.12 2.19
N GLN A 69 5.81 30.15 1.61
CA GLN A 69 4.54 30.06 2.35
C GLN A 69 4.14 28.61 2.51
N LYS A 70 3.56 28.28 3.67
CA LYS A 70 2.90 26.99 3.88
C LYS A 70 1.70 26.85 2.96
N VAL A 71 1.51 25.66 2.43
CA VAL A 71 0.40 25.31 1.55
C VAL A 71 -0.38 24.15 2.11
N GLU A 72 -1.66 24.09 1.80
CA GLU A 72 -2.47 22.91 2.11
C GLU A 72 -2.15 21.78 1.15
N ALA A 73 -1.87 20.60 1.70
CA ALA A 73 -1.61 19.39 0.95
C ALA A 73 -2.23 18.19 1.65
N PHE A 74 -2.52 17.15 0.87
CA PHE A 74 -2.96 15.89 1.43
C PHE A 74 -1.78 15.17 2.08
N VAL A 75 -1.89 14.93 3.38
CA VAL A 75 -0.88 14.23 4.18
C VAL A 75 -1.40 12.85 4.56
N GLN A 76 -0.64 11.85 4.17
CA GLN A 76 -1.00 10.45 4.31
C GLN A 76 -0.68 9.92 5.72
N VAL A 77 -1.49 8.97 6.17
CA VAL A 77 -1.22 8.17 7.36
C VAL A 77 -0.35 6.97 6.97
N GLY A 78 0.72 6.77 7.70
CA GLY A 78 1.70 5.72 7.42
C GLY A 78 2.64 6.05 6.27
N GLY A 79 3.51 5.11 5.94
CA GLY A 79 4.52 5.25 4.89
C GLY A 79 4.06 4.87 3.50
N GLY A 80 2.90 4.23 3.38
CA GLY A 80 2.31 3.77 2.13
C GLY A 80 0.84 3.43 2.29
N GLY A 81 0.15 3.22 1.18
CA GLY A 81 -1.23 2.76 1.20
C GLY A 81 -1.34 1.27 1.48
N TYR A 82 -2.52 0.84 1.82
CA TYR A 82 -2.83 -0.57 2.01
C TYR A 82 -3.29 -1.20 0.70
N LEU A 83 -2.52 -2.17 0.20
CA LEU A 83 -2.84 -2.89 -1.02
C LEU A 83 -3.72 -4.11 -0.73
N GLN A 84 -4.77 -4.28 -1.52
CA GLN A 84 -5.62 -5.45 -1.46
C GLN A 84 -6.04 -5.91 -2.86
N PRO A 85 -6.46 -7.18 -3.00
CA PRO A 85 -6.94 -7.68 -4.29
C PRO A 85 -8.14 -6.89 -4.80
N TYR A 86 -8.22 -6.74 -6.11
CA TYR A 86 -9.31 -6.05 -6.79
C TYR A 86 -10.57 -6.93 -6.79
N ASN A 87 -11.69 -6.40 -6.30
CA ASN A 87 -12.98 -7.07 -6.34
C ASN A 87 -14.10 -6.04 -6.44
N SER A 88 -14.69 -5.92 -7.62
CA SER A 88 -15.79 -4.99 -7.87
C SER A 88 -17.13 -5.42 -7.26
N ARG A 89 -17.25 -6.68 -6.87
CA ARG A 89 -18.50 -7.24 -6.32
C ARG A 89 -18.76 -6.82 -4.89
N LEU A 90 -17.70 -6.55 -4.12
CA LEU A 90 -17.81 -6.19 -2.71
C LEU A 90 -17.46 -4.71 -2.49
N PRO A 91 -18.27 -4.00 -1.68
CA PRO A 91 -17.89 -2.67 -1.27
C PRO A 91 -16.68 -2.72 -0.33
N ILE A 92 -15.85 -1.72 -0.40
CA ILE A 92 -14.73 -1.52 0.51
C ILE A 92 -15.19 -0.61 1.63
N VAL A 93 -15.22 -1.12 2.85
CA VAL A 93 -15.63 -0.39 4.04
C VAL A 93 -14.38 -0.06 4.84
N THR A 94 -14.16 1.21 5.10
CA THR A 94 -13.01 1.69 5.85
C THR A 94 -13.48 2.65 6.93
N TYR A 95 -13.13 2.35 8.18
CA TYR A 95 -13.38 3.20 9.33
C TYR A 95 -12.13 3.99 9.68
N VAL A 96 -12.26 5.29 9.70
CA VAL A 96 -11.16 6.21 10.02
C VAL A 96 -11.60 7.21 11.06
N PRO A 97 -10.68 7.81 11.84
CA PRO A 97 -11.02 8.87 12.77
C PRO A 97 -11.64 10.08 12.06
N GLU A 98 -12.46 10.81 12.80
CA GLU A 98 -13.06 12.04 12.28
C GLU A 98 -11.99 13.02 11.80
N GLY A 99 -12.25 13.67 10.68
CA GLY A 99 -11.31 14.60 10.04
C GLY A 99 -10.38 13.97 9.04
N PHE A 100 -10.31 12.64 8.99
CA PHE A 100 -9.54 11.91 7.98
C PHE A 100 -10.43 11.46 6.84
N SER A 101 -9.85 11.41 5.65
CA SER A 101 -10.53 10.97 4.44
C SER A 101 -9.85 9.74 3.85
N VAL A 102 -10.62 8.97 3.08
CA VAL A 102 -10.14 7.78 2.41
C VAL A 102 -10.10 8.05 0.91
N ARG A 103 -8.96 7.78 0.31
CA ARG A 103 -8.76 7.79 -1.14
C ARG A 103 -8.36 6.40 -1.59
N TYR A 104 -8.49 6.12 -2.86
CA TYR A 104 -8.01 4.86 -3.40
C TYR A 104 -7.34 5.07 -4.76
N ARG A 105 -6.46 4.16 -5.08
CA ARG A 105 -5.76 4.12 -6.36
C ARG A 105 -5.77 2.69 -6.86
N ILE A 106 -5.99 2.52 -8.16
CA ILE A 106 -6.00 1.21 -8.78
C ILE A 106 -4.63 0.93 -9.36
N TRP A 107 -4.07 -0.23 -9.01
CA TRP A 107 -2.83 -0.74 -9.56
C TRP A 107 -3.14 -1.78 -10.62
N ALA A 108 -2.55 -1.64 -11.79
CA ALA A 108 -2.66 -2.59 -12.88
C ALA A 108 -1.27 -2.95 -13.40
N PRO A 109 -1.05 -4.21 -13.82
CA PRO A 109 0.24 -4.60 -14.37
C PRO A 109 0.47 -3.95 -15.74
N GLY A 110 1.74 -3.77 -16.10
CA GLY A 110 2.10 -3.48 -17.48
C GLY A 110 1.92 -4.72 -18.36
N GLU A 111 1.94 -4.53 -19.67
CA GLU A 111 1.78 -5.63 -20.63
C GLU A 111 3.04 -6.50 -20.73
N ASP A 112 4.19 -5.94 -20.41
CA ASP A 112 5.49 -6.61 -20.58
C ASP A 112 5.82 -7.45 -19.34
N ILE A 113 6.24 -8.70 -19.59
CA ILE A 113 6.78 -9.59 -18.56
C ILE A 113 8.29 -9.66 -18.76
N GLY A 114 9.03 -9.20 -17.75
CA GLY A 114 10.48 -9.29 -17.74
C GLY A 114 10.95 -10.68 -17.32
N HIS A 115 12.13 -11.05 -17.79
CA HIS A 115 12.79 -12.30 -17.41
C HIS A 115 14.04 -12.00 -16.59
N ALA A 116 14.14 -12.62 -15.43
CA ALA A 116 15.36 -12.55 -14.62
C ALA A 116 16.47 -13.39 -15.25
N LYS A 117 17.69 -12.86 -15.22
CA LYS A 117 18.87 -13.64 -15.59
C LYS A 117 19.36 -14.41 -14.40
N VAL A 118 19.61 -15.69 -14.59
CA VAL A 118 20.23 -16.53 -13.57
C VAL A 118 21.73 -16.20 -13.52
N ARG A 119 22.20 -15.82 -12.34
CA ARG A 119 23.61 -15.59 -12.06
C ARG A 119 23.96 -16.31 -10.76
N TRP A 120 25.05 -17.05 -10.82
CA TRP A 120 25.50 -17.86 -9.70
C TRP A 120 26.83 -17.34 -9.20
N THR A 121 26.93 -17.10 -7.89
CA THR A 121 28.23 -17.03 -7.24
C THR A 121 28.73 -18.47 -7.01
N ARG A 122 30.03 -18.63 -6.81
CA ARG A 122 30.63 -19.97 -6.57
C ARG A 122 29.96 -20.69 -5.40
N THR A 123 29.56 -19.97 -4.38
CA THR A 123 28.89 -20.52 -3.19
C THR A 123 27.44 -20.89 -3.47
N GLU A 124 26.73 -20.07 -4.21
CA GLU A 124 25.34 -20.31 -4.60
C GLU A 124 25.22 -21.48 -5.60
N ALA A 125 26.17 -21.59 -6.52
CA ALA A 125 26.23 -22.71 -7.45
C ALA A 125 26.37 -24.07 -6.70
N ALA A 126 27.17 -24.12 -5.66
CA ALA A 126 27.32 -25.34 -4.84
C ALA A 126 26.06 -25.69 -4.07
N SER A 127 25.34 -24.67 -3.56
CA SER A 127 24.06 -24.84 -2.86
C SER A 127 22.95 -25.31 -3.79
N ALA A 128 22.86 -24.76 -5.00
CA ALA A 128 21.87 -25.14 -6.00
C ALA A 128 22.12 -26.56 -6.55
N TRP A 129 23.39 -26.98 -6.69
CA TRP A 129 23.74 -28.34 -7.06
C TRP A 129 23.25 -29.38 -6.06
N ASN A 130 23.31 -29.04 -4.78
CA ASN A 130 22.80 -29.92 -3.73
C ASN A 130 21.26 -30.02 -3.72
N GLN A 131 20.57 -28.97 -4.13
CA GLN A 131 19.12 -28.99 -4.28
C GLN A 131 18.66 -29.76 -5.52
N CYS A 132 19.34 -29.59 -6.65
CA CYS A 132 19.01 -30.30 -7.87
C CYS A 132 19.30 -31.79 -7.83
N ARG A 133 20.14 -32.23 -6.91
CA ARG A 133 20.48 -33.68 -6.77
C ARG A 133 19.32 -34.50 -6.20
N CYS A 134 18.33 -33.86 -5.62
CA CYS A 134 17.14 -34.52 -5.10
C CYS A 134 16.07 -34.78 -6.16
N ASP A 135 16.15 -34.11 -7.33
CA ASP A 135 15.14 -34.20 -8.38
C ASP A 135 15.53 -35.13 -9.55
N THR A 136 16.69 -35.79 -9.49
CA THR A 136 17.19 -36.61 -10.58
C THR A 136 17.15 -38.12 -10.32
N ASP A 137 16.48 -38.56 -9.27
CA ASP A 137 16.24 -39.96 -8.99
C ASP A 137 14.83 -40.43 -9.45
N ASP A 138 14.51 -40.13 -10.69
CA ASP A 138 13.39 -40.74 -11.41
C ASP A 138 13.93 -41.61 -12.58
#